data_994f1f0696377137a8a7b9a63110808b
#
_entry.id   994f1f0696377137a8a7b9a63110808b
#
_cell.length_a   1.000
_cell.length_b   1.000
_cell.length_c   1.000
_cell.angle_alpha   90.00
_cell.angle_beta   90.00
_cell.angle_gamma   90.00
#
_symmetry.space_group_name_H-M   'P 1'
#
loop_
_entity.id
_entity.type
_entity.pdbx_description
1 polymer ?
#
loop_
_entity_poly.entity_id
_entity_poly.type
_entity_poly.pdbx_seq_one_letter_code
_entity_poly.pdbx_strand_id
1 'polypeptide(L)'
;ATAAMLQRYPDLECVYCSTDVIAIGAMMHCMGAGISIPDQLAIAGFNALSMSEGLPMELATTDSLRFDIGKAAADIILQRNISGASQNSKRITFTPAVKPGNSI
;
A
#
# COMPACT_ATOMS: atom_id res chain seq x y z
N ALA A 1 -16.36 4.89 -6.65
CA ALA A 1 -15.87 3.50 -6.76
C ALA A 1 -16.44 2.64 -5.63
N THR A 2 -16.15 2.94 -4.34
CA THR A 2 -16.55 2.10 -3.18
C THR A 2 -18.07 1.90 -3.10
N ALA A 3 -18.87 2.96 -3.18
CA ALA A 3 -20.34 2.86 -3.17
C ALA A 3 -20.88 1.91 -4.25
N ALA A 4 -20.40 2.06 -5.48
CA ALA A 4 -20.85 1.22 -6.60
C ALA A 4 -20.45 -0.25 -6.41
N MET A 5 -19.29 -0.50 -5.79
CA MET A 5 -18.82 -1.85 -5.49
C MET A 5 -19.70 -2.51 -4.42
N LEU A 6 -20.03 -1.80 -3.34
CA LEU A 6 -20.89 -2.29 -2.27
C LEU A 6 -22.34 -2.52 -2.74
N GLN A 7 -22.84 -1.68 -3.66
CA GLN A 7 -24.14 -1.92 -4.28
C GLN A 7 -24.15 -3.19 -5.14
N ARG A 8 -23.05 -3.47 -5.83
CA ARG A 8 -22.93 -4.65 -6.69
C ARG A 8 -22.67 -5.94 -5.92
N TYR A 9 -21.99 -5.82 -4.80
CA TYR A 9 -21.59 -6.95 -3.95
C TYR A 9 -21.97 -6.64 -2.49
N PRO A 10 -23.23 -6.81 -2.10
CA PRO A 10 -23.73 -6.45 -0.77
C PRO A 10 -23.11 -7.29 0.35
N ASP A 11 -22.63 -8.49 0.05
CA ASP A 11 -22.01 -9.41 1.01
C ASP A 11 -20.48 -9.29 1.05
N LEU A 12 -19.93 -8.18 0.54
CA LEU A 12 -18.49 -7.95 0.53
C LEU A 12 -17.96 -7.64 1.94
N GLU A 13 -17.10 -8.50 2.45
CA GLU A 13 -16.53 -8.39 3.80
C GLU A 13 -15.16 -7.70 3.83
N CYS A 14 -14.41 -7.71 2.72
CA CYS A 14 -13.10 -7.07 2.68
C CYS A 14 -12.75 -6.51 1.31
N VAL A 15 -11.88 -5.48 1.31
CA VAL A 15 -11.32 -4.85 0.11
C VAL A 15 -9.83 -4.69 0.26
N TYR A 16 -9.08 -5.23 -0.69
CA TYR A 16 -7.66 -4.92 -0.84
C TYR A 16 -7.47 -3.88 -1.95
N CYS A 17 -6.91 -2.75 -1.59
CA CYS A 17 -6.67 -1.64 -2.50
C CYS A 17 -5.23 -1.66 -3.02
N SER A 18 -5.03 -1.40 -4.30
CA SER A 18 -3.71 -1.40 -4.93
C SER A 18 -2.77 -0.29 -4.42
N THR A 19 -3.31 0.70 -3.71
CA THR A 19 -2.54 1.75 -3.03
C THR A 19 -3.27 2.24 -1.78
N ASP A 20 -2.53 2.80 -0.82
CA ASP A 20 -3.10 3.42 0.37
C ASP A 20 -4.02 4.59 0.04
N VAL A 21 -3.74 5.33 -1.04
CA VAL A 21 -4.61 6.45 -1.48
C VAL A 21 -6.03 5.96 -1.78
N ILE A 22 -6.14 4.84 -2.47
CA ILE A 22 -7.45 4.23 -2.77
C ILE A 22 -8.10 3.69 -1.50
N ALA A 23 -7.31 3.04 -0.64
CA ALA A 23 -7.79 2.52 0.64
C ALA A 23 -8.35 3.65 1.54
N ILE A 24 -7.63 4.77 1.65
CA ILE A 24 -8.06 5.96 2.39
C ILE A 24 -9.39 6.48 1.82
N GLY A 25 -9.51 6.56 0.51
CA GLY A 25 -10.77 6.96 -0.13
C GLY A 25 -11.93 6.01 0.17
N ALA A 26 -11.67 4.71 0.27
CA ALA A 26 -12.65 3.72 0.69
C ALA A 26 -13.04 3.89 2.16
N MET A 27 -12.05 4.08 3.06
CA MET A 27 -12.28 4.35 4.48
C MET A 27 -13.13 5.60 4.69
N MET A 28 -12.79 6.70 4.03
CA MET A 28 -13.56 7.96 4.12
C MET A 28 -15.01 7.78 3.66
N HIS A 29 -15.22 7.00 2.59
CA HIS A 29 -16.58 6.67 2.16
C HIS A 29 -17.35 5.88 3.22
N CYS A 30 -16.74 4.84 3.78
CA CYS A 30 -17.36 4.01 4.82
C CYS A 30 -17.71 4.86 6.06
N MET A 31 -16.78 5.70 6.53
CA MET A 31 -17.02 6.62 7.65
C MET A 31 -18.21 7.56 7.38
N GLY A 32 -18.27 8.15 6.18
CA GLY A 32 -19.38 9.03 5.77
C GLY A 32 -20.71 8.32 5.59
N ALA A 33 -20.71 7.04 5.28
CA ALA A 33 -21.89 6.19 5.09
C ALA A 33 -22.30 5.43 6.36
N GLY A 34 -21.56 5.56 7.48
CA GLY A 34 -21.83 4.84 8.72
C GLY A 34 -21.54 3.34 8.66
N ILE A 35 -20.64 2.92 7.75
CA ILE A 35 -20.19 1.54 7.62
C ILE A 35 -19.01 1.33 8.56
N SER A 36 -19.11 0.38 9.50
CA SER A 36 -18.05 0.11 10.46
C SER A 36 -16.87 -0.63 9.81
N ILE A 37 -15.67 -0.14 10.14
CA ILE A 37 -14.41 -0.77 9.74
C ILE A 37 -13.74 -1.26 11.02
N PRO A 38 -13.27 -2.49 11.10
CA PRO A 38 -13.33 -3.56 10.08
C PRO A 38 -14.62 -4.40 10.10
N ASP A 39 -15.50 -4.23 11.09
CA ASP A 39 -16.58 -5.19 11.41
C ASP A 39 -17.52 -5.48 10.23
N GLN A 40 -17.88 -4.46 9.43
CA GLN A 40 -18.72 -4.63 8.24
C GLN A 40 -17.92 -4.68 6.96
N LEU A 41 -16.78 -3.99 6.90
CA LEU A 41 -15.91 -3.99 5.74
C LEU A 41 -14.46 -3.80 6.17
N ALA A 42 -13.65 -4.84 6.08
CA ALA A 42 -12.22 -4.75 6.26
C ALA A 42 -11.56 -4.08 5.04
N ILE A 43 -10.57 -3.20 5.28
CA ILE A 43 -9.90 -2.46 4.21
C ILE A 43 -8.39 -2.54 4.39
N ALA A 44 -7.70 -2.96 3.32
CA ALA A 44 -6.24 -2.94 3.30
C ALA A 44 -5.71 -2.18 2.08
N GLY A 45 -4.55 -1.57 2.25
CA GLY A 45 -3.83 -0.82 1.23
C GLY A 45 -2.48 -1.42 0.86
N PHE A 46 -1.68 -0.65 0.11
CA PHE A 46 -0.34 -1.01 -0.32
C PHE A 46 0.54 0.23 -0.43
N ASN A 47 1.81 0.11 -0.08
CA ASN A 47 2.92 1.07 -0.10
C ASN A 47 3.26 1.73 1.24
N ALA A 48 2.48 1.61 2.29
CA ALA A 48 2.72 2.25 3.59
C ALA A 48 3.05 3.76 3.44
N LEU A 49 2.15 4.49 2.78
CA LEU A 49 2.33 5.92 2.55
C LEU A 49 2.18 6.70 3.86
N SER A 50 3.06 7.69 4.09
CA SER A 50 3.02 8.52 5.30
C SER A 50 1.69 9.27 5.48
N MET A 51 0.95 9.51 4.42
CA MET A 51 -0.39 10.13 4.50
C MET A 51 -1.40 9.29 5.28
N SER A 52 -1.16 7.99 5.47
CA SER A 52 -2.02 7.13 6.30
C SER A 52 -1.76 7.30 7.80
N GLU A 53 -0.66 7.91 8.21
CA GLU A 53 -0.27 8.07 9.62
C GLU A 53 -1.15 9.07 10.39
N GLY A 54 -1.85 9.96 9.69
CA GLY A 54 -2.75 10.96 10.27
C GLY A 54 -4.22 10.55 10.32
N LEU A 55 -4.55 9.31 9.99
CA LEU A 55 -5.92 8.83 9.98
C LEU A 55 -6.42 8.52 11.40
N PRO A 56 -7.75 8.65 11.65
CA PRO A 56 -8.35 8.26 12.94
C PRO A 56 -8.21 6.77 13.25
N MET A 57 -7.93 5.97 12.24
CA MET A 57 -7.75 4.53 12.28
C MET A 57 -6.51 4.15 11.48
N GLU A 58 -5.67 3.29 12.03
CA GLU A 58 -4.49 2.79 11.35
C GLU A 58 -4.87 1.88 10.18
N LEU A 59 -4.46 2.26 8.98
CA LEU A 59 -4.69 1.46 7.78
C LEU A 59 -3.76 0.23 7.77
N ALA A 60 -4.34 -0.95 7.62
CA ALA A 60 -3.59 -2.15 7.28
C ALA A 60 -2.97 -1.99 5.89
N THR A 61 -1.66 -2.17 5.79
CA THR A 61 -0.95 -1.95 4.52
C THR A 61 0.32 -2.80 4.43
N THR A 62 0.89 -2.84 3.25
CA THR A 62 2.17 -3.50 2.99
C THR A 62 3.22 -2.45 2.65
N ASP A 63 4.31 -2.40 3.42
CA ASP A 63 5.47 -1.57 3.09
C ASP A 63 6.28 -2.24 1.97
N SER A 64 6.27 -1.63 0.81
CA SER A 64 6.98 -2.10 -0.38
C SER A 64 8.47 -1.74 -0.38
N LEU A 65 8.99 -1.10 0.68
CA LEU A 65 10.39 -0.67 0.81
C LEU A 65 10.87 0.21 -0.37
N ARG A 66 9.98 1.06 -0.89
CA ARG A 66 10.23 1.86 -2.10
C ARG A 66 11.47 2.76 -1.99
N PHE A 67 11.79 3.27 -0.78
CA PHE A 67 12.99 4.07 -0.56
C PHE A 67 14.26 3.22 -0.74
N ASP A 68 14.30 2.03 -0.16
CA ASP A 68 15.44 1.12 -0.26
C ASP A 68 15.63 0.62 -1.70
N ILE A 69 14.52 0.33 -2.39
CA ILE A 69 14.53 -0.01 -3.83
C ILE A 69 15.13 1.14 -4.64
N GLY A 70 14.65 2.37 -4.43
CA GLY A 70 15.16 3.55 -5.12
C GLY A 70 16.64 3.80 -4.84
N LYS A 71 17.08 3.69 -3.60
CA LYS A 71 18.47 3.82 -3.18
C LYS A 71 19.35 2.76 -3.87
N ALA A 72 18.94 1.49 -3.80
CA ALA A 72 19.71 0.42 -4.43
C ALA A 72 19.81 0.58 -5.96
N ALA A 73 18.75 1.06 -6.61
CA ALA A 73 18.78 1.37 -8.04
C ALA A 73 19.76 2.49 -8.36
N ALA A 74 19.76 3.58 -7.57
CA ALA A 74 20.69 4.69 -7.72
C ALA A 74 22.15 4.24 -7.52
N ASP A 75 22.40 3.43 -6.49
CA ASP A 75 23.75 2.90 -6.21
C ASP A 75 24.27 2.04 -7.38
N ILE A 76 23.42 1.22 -8.00
CA ILE A 76 23.79 0.43 -9.19
C ILE A 76 24.18 1.35 -10.36
N ILE A 77 23.40 2.40 -10.61
CA ILE A 77 23.67 3.36 -11.71
C ILE A 77 24.99 4.10 -11.47
N LEU A 78 25.21 4.59 -10.25
CA LEU A 78 26.44 5.29 -9.89
C LEU A 78 27.67 4.40 -10.02
N GLN A 79 27.62 3.16 -9.54
CA GLN A 79 28.70 2.19 -9.65
C GLN A 79 29.04 1.87 -11.12
N ARG A 80 28.04 1.75 -11.99
CA ARG A 80 28.25 1.53 -13.43
C ARG A 80 28.98 2.69 -14.09
N ASN A 81 28.63 3.92 -13.75
CA ASN A 81 29.25 5.12 -14.33
C ASN A 81 30.70 5.27 -13.90
N ILE A 82 31.07 4.87 -12.69
CA ILE A 82 32.43 4.96 -12.16
C ILE A 82 33.33 3.85 -12.71
N SER A 83 32.82 2.63 -12.83
CA SER A 83 33.65 1.44 -13.08
C SER A 83 33.84 1.13 -14.57
N GLY A 84 33.08 1.74 -15.47
CA GLY A 84 33.09 1.38 -16.90
C GLY A 84 32.77 -0.07 -17.18
N ALA A 85 32.30 -0.80 -16.15
CA ALA A 85 32.22 -2.26 -16.18
C ALA A 85 30.98 -2.75 -16.91
N SER A 86 31.22 -3.68 -17.83
CA SER A 86 30.25 -4.47 -18.55
C SER A 86 29.31 -5.24 -17.60
N GLN A 87 28.12 -5.03 -17.72
CA GLN A 87 26.85 -5.70 -17.91
C GLN A 87 26.60 -7.07 -17.24
N ASN A 88 27.00 -7.34 -16.03
CA ASN A 88 26.31 -8.39 -15.29
C ASN A 88 25.03 -7.80 -14.68
N SER A 89 23.86 -8.27 -15.11
CA SER A 89 22.59 -7.86 -14.52
C SER A 89 22.56 -8.28 -13.05
N LYS A 90 22.60 -7.29 -12.15
CA LYS A 90 22.48 -7.54 -10.72
C LYS A 90 20.99 -7.51 -10.35
N ARG A 91 20.49 -8.61 -9.80
CA ARG A 91 19.15 -8.67 -9.23
C ARG A 91 19.24 -8.48 -7.72
N ILE A 92 18.49 -7.53 -7.18
CA ILE A 92 18.31 -7.34 -5.74
C ILE A 92 16.83 -7.58 -5.46
N THR A 93 16.53 -8.41 -4.48
CA THR A 93 15.16 -8.71 -4.05
C THR A 93 14.94 -8.10 -2.68
N PHE A 94 13.81 -7.44 -2.52
CA PHE A 94 13.33 -6.89 -1.25
C PHE A 94 12.09 -7.65 -0.81
N THR A 95 11.99 -7.96 0.47
CA THR A 95 10.80 -8.60 1.04
C THR A 95 9.91 -7.54 1.65
N PRO A 96 8.70 -7.30 1.14
CA PRO A 96 7.76 -6.36 1.73
C PRO A 96 7.41 -6.74 3.16
N ALA A 97 7.12 -5.75 3.98
CA ALA A 97 6.68 -5.92 5.36
C ALA A 97 5.20 -5.57 5.51
N VAL A 98 4.44 -6.43 6.19
CA VAL A 98 3.03 -6.17 6.50
C VAL A 98 2.94 -5.29 7.73
N LYS A 99 2.16 -4.22 7.65
CA LYS A 99 1.72 -3.39 8.76
C LYS A 99 0.25 -3.69 9.02
N PRO A 100 -0.10 -4.37 10.11
CA PRO A 100 -1.45 -4.91 10.29
C PRO A 100 -2.52 -3.83 10.49
N GLY A 101 -2.19 -2.70 11.13
CA GLY A 101 -3.16 -1.65 11.40
C GLY A 101 -4.38 -2.13 12.21
N ASN A 102 -5.49 -1.35 12.12
CA ASN A 102 -6.77 -1.64 12.79
C ASN A 102 -7.93 -1.71 11.78
N SER A 103 -7.65 -1.66 10.47
CA SER A 103 -8.68 -1.65 9.42
C SER A 103 -8.98 -3.04 8.84
N ILE A 104 -8.39 -4.08 9.43
CA ILE A 104 -8.66 -5.50 9.11
C ILE A 104 -8.84 -6.29 10.40
#